data_028b9ef1f58ab61b0cac06f364d29e00
#
_entry.id   028b9ef1f58ab61b0cac06f364d29e00
#
_cell.length_a   1.000
_cell.length_b   1.000
_cell.length_c   1.000
_cell.angle_alpha   90.00
_cell.angle_beta   90.00
_cell.angle_gamma   90.00
#
_symmetry.space_group_name_H-M   'P 1'
#
loop_
_entity.id
_entity.type
_entity.pdbx_description
1 polymer ?
#
loop_
_entity_poly.entity_id
_entity_poly.type
_entity_poly.pdbx_seq_one_letter_code
_entity_poly.pdbx_strand_id
1 'polypeptide(L)'
;KFLIEHFTGTWCAYCPYGMMAIDYAVQTSETPYIWVSHHLDDNYSINGGYNIFSIAATDGIPAMMLNRSNQSQGLSFHPGYLPEMTITDATTAEASVLIDHTYNAETRQLDITVSGQVANTATTSYLLTVLIKENGIISNQNDAYFAWGSSWKEFLHPRISRAFLSAATGDRVNVTNQAYSKTYTYTLNEKWVPENCCVVAYITPLTKKPIINAEQTAIVAGTTGGEQFYPLGITPNGAPNNTDKIVFDSIVVNKKEADKLEVYLFSETLVNHAQYGYLKPMLVLEINTTSDALPVDTLDILAGNIENSITAGYFDMQTMSYGGSCYHYVDPVALQAGVIDRYFTWRLNKGKLAVDAQGNILTAGNFYNGKHFTMRYNRPTTALDNVFAPQQQSIKYIQDGKLIIRNNGAEYDVVGKKL
;
A
#
# COMPACT_ATOMS: atom_id res chain seq x y z
N LYS A 1 -2.75 -6.05 -20.09
CA LYS A 1 -2.95 -5.49 -18.74
C LYS A 1 -3.61 -4.13 -18.85
N PHE A 2 -4.26 -3.68 -17.76
CA PHE A 2 -4.83 -2.33 -17.66
C PHE A 2 -3.76 -1.35 -17.16
N LEU A 3 -3.79 -0.12 -17.67
CA LEU A 3 -2.89 0.94 -17.22
C LEU A 3 -3.67 2.01 -16.44
N ILE A 4 -3.19 2.32 -15.25
CA ILE A 4 -3.59 3.46 -14.44
C ILE A 4 -2.54 4.56 -14.64
N GLU A 5 -2.94 5.69 -15.18
CA GLU A 5 -2.16 6.92 -15.19
C GLU A 5 -2.70 7.84 -14.11
N HIS A 6 -1.92 8.04 -13.05
CA HIS A 6 -2.25 8.86 -11.90
C HIS A 6 -1.51 10.19 -11.98
N PHE A 7 -2.19 11.28 -11.71
CA PHE A 7 -1.63 12.63 -11.69
C PHE A 7 -1.56 13.15 -10.26
N THR A 8 -0.37 13.59 -9.86
CA THR A 8 -0.05 13.92 -8.50
C THR A 8 1.01 15.03 -8.41
N GLY A 9 1.34 15.45 -7.20
CA GLY A 9 2.44 16.37 -6.92
C GLY A 9 2.77 16.39 -5.44
N THR A 10 4.03 16.61 -5.11
CA THR A 10 4.50 16.68 -3.72
C THR A 10 3.89 17.82 -2.92
N TRP A 11 3.48 18.86 -3.62
CA TRP A 11 2.78 20.03 -3.06
C TRP A 11 1.29 19.83 -2.84
N CYS A 12 0.70 18.81 -3.47
CA CYS A 12 -0.73 18.56 -3.46
C CYS A 12 -1.15 17.90 -2.14
N ALA A 13 -1.85 18.62 -1.31
CA ALA A 13 -2.24 18.16 0.02
C ALA A 13 -3.29 17.03 0.02
N TYR A 14 -4.02 16.85 -1.07
CA TYR A 14 -5.02 15.78 -1.23
C TYR A 14 -4.52 14.56 -2.01
N CYS A 15 -3.36 14.65 -2.61
CA CYS A 15 -2.81 13.59 -3.44
C CYS A 15 -2.49 12.28 -2.69
N PRO A 16 -2.09 12.27 -1.42
CA PRO A 16 -1.98 11.04 -0.64
C PRO A 16 -3.25 10.18 -0.65
N TYR A 17 -4.42 10.82 -0.66
CA TYR A 17 -5.71 10.11 -0.71
C TYR A 17 -5.96 9.47 -2.05
N GLY A 18 -5.68 10.20 -3.14
CA GLY A 18 -5.76 9.63 -4.50
C GLY A 18 -4.90 8.39 -4.63
N MET A 19 -3.70 8.43 -4.08
CA MET A 19 -2.79 7.28 -4.05
C MET A 19 -3.35 6.11 -3.25
N MET A 20 -3.90 6.38 -2.05
CA MET A 20 -4.55 5.35 -1.22
C MET A 20 -5.76 4.73 -1.91
N ALA A 21 -6.54 5.56 -2.62
CA ALA A 21 -7.68 5.14 -3.40
C ALA A 21 -7.30 4.14 -4.48
N ILE A 22 -6.31 4.48 -5.29
CA ILE A 22 -5.80 3.61 -6.35
C ILE A 22 -5.26 2.31 -5.76
N ASP A 23 -4.50 2.43 -4.68
CA ASP A 23 -3.91 1.28 -4.03
C ASP A 23 -4.95 0.29 -3.51
N TYR A 24 -6.00 0.78 -2.85
CA TYR A 24 -7.11 -0.04 -2.43
C TYR A 24 -7.80 -0.74 -3.61
N ALA A 25 -8.09 0.00 -4.68
CA ALA A 25 -8.72 -0.55 -5.87
C ALA A 25 -7.87 -1.63 -6.55
N VAL A 26 -6.55 -1.42 -6.64
CA VAL A 26 -5.61 -2.39 -7.22
C VAL A 26 -5.51 -3.65 -6.35
N GLN A 27 -5.53 -3.52 -5.02
CA GLN A 27 -5.43 -4.66 -4.12
C GLN A 27 -6.70 -5.52 -4.07
N THR A 28 -7.86 -4.90 -4.21
CA THR A 28 -9.15 -5.60 -4.17
C THR A 28 -9.56 -6.18 -5.53
N SER A 29 -8.80 -5.93 -6.58
CA SER A 29 -9.09 -6.41 -7.93
C SER A 29 -8.30 -7.66 -8.28
N GLU A 30 -8.97 -8.63 -8.92
CA GLU A 30 -8.33 -9.79 -9.53
C GLU A 30 -7.62 -9.45 -10.85
N THR A 31 -7.87 -8.28 -11.39
CA THR A 31 -7.30 -7.84 -12.67
C THR A 31 -5.90 -7.26 -12.47
N PRO A 32 -4.91 -7.68 -13.27
CA PRO A 32 -3.56 -7.15 -13.16
C PRO A 32 -3.47 -5.72 -13.74
N TYR A 33 -3.04 -4.78 -12.87
CA TYR A 33 -2.82 -3.38 -13.24
C TYR A 33 -1.35 -3.05 -13.35
N ILE A 34 -1.08 -2.10 -14.25
CA ILE A 34 0.14 -1.30 -14.27
C ILE A 34 -0.26 0.10 -13.80
N TRP A 35 0.42 0.62 -12.79
CA TRP A 35 0.17 1.96 -12.30
C TRP A 35 1.40 2.83 -12.54
N VAL A 36 1.21 4.02 -13.12
CA VAL A 36 2.22 5.06 -13.33
C VAL A 36 1.73 6.37 -12.73
N SER A 37 2.55 7.01 -11.91
CA SER A 37 2.28 8.32 -11.32
C SER A 37 3.04 9.40 -12.07
N HIS A 38 2.30 10.32 -12.69
CA HIS A 38 2.84 11.51 -13.34
C HIS A 38 2.81 12.68 -12.36
N HIS A 39 3.97 13.12 -11.93
CA HIS A 39 4.12 14.28 -11.09
C HIS A 39 4.02 15.57 -11.90
N LEU A 40 3.34 16.56 -11.34
CA LEU A 40 3.14 17.88 -11.92
C LEU A 40 3.69 18.96 -10.98
N ASP A 41 4.42 19.93 -11.53
CA ASP A 41 4.94 21.11 -10.83
C ASP A 41 5.80 20.82 -9.58
N ASP A 42 6.60 19.77 -9.63
CA ASP A 42 7.55 19.42 -8.58
C ASP A 42 8.86 18.86 -9.15
N ASN A 43 9.78 18.44 -8.27
CA ASN A 43 11.09 17.90 -8.66
C ASN A 43 11.04 16.56 -9.43
N TYR A 44 9.89 15.92 -9.49
CA TYR A 44 9.67 14.66 -10.21
C TYR A 44 8.89 14.86 -11.50
N SER A 45 8.48 16.07 -11.80
CA SER A 45 7.83 16.41 -13.06
C SER A 45 8.78 16.19 -14.23
N ILE A 46 8.29 15.52 -15.24
CA ILE A 46 9.06 15.24 -16.47
C ILE A 46 8.41 15.90 -17.70
N ASN A 47 9.23 16.19 -18.70
CA ASN A 47 8.74 16.68 -19.99
C ASN A 47 7.71 15.70 -20.56
N GLY A 48 6.53 16.19 -20.90
CA GLY A 48 5.45 15.35 -21.43
C GLY A 48 4.38 14.97 -20.40
N GLY A 49 4.62 15.12 -19.09
CA GLY A 49 3.61 14.85 -18.05
C GLY A 49 2.32 15.64 -18.27
N TYR A 50 2.42 16.92 -18.59
CA TYR A 50 1.26 17.75 -18.94
C TYR A 50 0.58 17.34 -20.24
N ASN A 51 1.31 16.78 -21.22
CA ASN A 51 0.72 16.29 -22.45
C ASN A 51 -0.20 15.09 -22.17
N ILE A 52 0.16 14.26 -21.20
CA ILE A 52 -0.68 13.14 -20.74
C ILE A 52 -1.83 13.68 -19.89
N PHE A 53 -1.57 14.61 -18.96
CA PHE A 53 -2.59 15.23 -18.12
C PHE A 53 -3.70 15.89 -18.95
N SER A 54 -3.36 16.53 -20.07
CA SER A 54 -4.34 17.14 -20.96
C SER A 54 -5.32 16.13 -21.60
N ILE A 55 -4.94 14.84 -21.66
CA ILE A 55 -5.83 13.77 -22.13
C ILE A 55 -6.89 13.43 -21.08
N ALA A 56 -6.57 13.61 -19.81
CA ALA A 56 -7.47 13.33 -18.69
C ALA A 56 -8.69 14.26 -18.64
N ALA A 57 -8.61 15.43 -19.30
CA ALA A 57 -9.68 16.43 -19.32
C ALA A 57 -10.18 16.83 -17.93
N THR A 58 -9.25 16.97 -16.97
CA THR A 58 -9.50 17.41 -15.60
C THR A 58 -8.71 18.67 -15.30
N ASP A 59 -9.22 19.50 -14.40
CA ASP A 59 -8.62 20.79 -14.04
C ASP A 59 -7.75 20.72 -12.78
N GLY A 60 -7.63 19.54 -12.14
CA GLY A 60 -6.92 19.43 -10.88
C GLY A 60 -6.40 18.03 -10.56
N ILE A 61 -5.59 17.97 -9.51
CA ILE A 61 -5.04 16.75 -8.94
C ILE A 61 -5.45 16.62 -7.46
N PRO A 62 -5.57 15.38 -6.91
CA PRO A 62 -5.29 14.10 -7.57
C PRO A 62 -6.30 13.75 -8.65
N ALA A 63 -5.83 13.15 -9.73
CA ALA A 63 -6.66 12.63 -10.80
C ALA A 63 -6.07 11.34 -11.36
N MET A 64 -6.87 10.51 -12.02
CA MET A 64 -6.37 9.34 -12.74
C MET A 64 -7.15 9.07 -14.02
N MET A 65 -6.54 8.30 -14.90
CA MET A 65 -7.19 7.63 -16.00
C MET A 65 -6.98 6.12 -15.90
N LEU A 66 -8.02 5.36 -16.19
CA LEU A 66 -7.92 3.92 -16.38
C LEU A 66 -8.03 3.60 -17.87
N ASN A 67 -6.97 3.08 -18.47
CA ASN A 67 -6.87 2.78 -19.91
C ASN A 67 -7.28 3.94 -20.83
N ARG A 68 -7.31 5.17 -20.35
CA ARG A 68 -7.84 6.35 -21.07
C ARG A 68 -9.23 6.09 -21.66
N SER A 69 -10.04 5.27 -20.98
CA SER A 69 -11.42 4.98 -21.39
C SER A 69 -12.34 6.14 -21.02
N ASN A 70 -13.49 6.23 -21.69
CA ASN A 70 -14.47 7.29 -21.43
C ASN A 70 -15.08 7.24 -20.00
N GLN A 71 -14.98 6.11 -19.32
CA GLN A 71 -15.46 5.92 -17.96
C GLN A 71 -14.50 6.46 -16.89
N SER A 72 -13.27 6.76 -17.27
CA SER A 72 -12.21 7.22 -16.35
C SER A 72 -11.92 8.71 -16.44
N GLN A 73 -12.85 9.49 -16.96
CA GLN A 73 -12.66 10.95 -17.03
C GLN A 73 -12.66 11.57 -15.65
N GLY A 74 -11.47 12.09 -15.25
CA GLY A 74 -11.33 13.07 -14.21
C GLY A 74 -11.96 12.67 -12.87
N LEU A 75 -11.69 11.48 -12.37
CA LEU A 75 -12.07 11.15 -11.00
C LEU A 75 -11.20 12.01 -10.08
N SER A 76 -11.78 13.14 -9.66
CA SER A 76 -11.31 13.84 -8.48
C SER A 76 -11.50 12.87 -7.31
N PHE A 77 -10.39 12.31 -6.82
CA PHE A 77 -10.47 11.33 -5.74
C PHE A 77 -10.80 12.02 -4.43
N HIS A 78 -12.08 12.13 -4.16
CA HIS A 78 -12.52 12.22 -2.77
C HIS A 78 -12.54 10.77 -2.23
N PRO A 79 -11.96 10.49 -1.07
CA PRO A 79 -11.94 9.14 -0.47
C PRO A 79 -13.31 8.48 -0.33
N GLY A 80 -14.39 9.26 -0.31
CA GLY A 80 -15.77 8.75 -0.34
C GLY A 80 -16.22 8.09 -1.64
N TYR A 81 -15.42 8.20 -2.73
CA TYR A 81 -15.73 7.57 -4.03
C TYR A 81 -14.96 6.25 -4.27
N LEU A 82 -14.16 5.79 -3.30
CA LEU A 82 -13.40 4.55 -3.38
C LEU A 82 -14.21 3.29 -3.71
N PRO A 83 -15.41 3.09 -3.13
CA PRO A 83 -16.21 1.91 -3.41
C PRO A 83 -16.78 1.85 -4.83
N GLU A 84 -16.80 2.97 -5.56
CA GLU A 84 -17.40 3.08 -6.89
C GLU A 84 -16.38 2.85 -8.04
N MET A 85 -15.10 2.70 -7.71
CA MET A 85 -14.09 2.29 -8.69
C MET A 85 -14.20 0.80 -9.01
N THR A 86 -15.32 0.41 -9.56
CA THR A 86 -15.42 -0.90 -10.20
C THR A 86 -14.76 -0.83 -11.56
N ILE A 87 -13.66 -1.54 -11.70
CA ILE A 87 -13.02 -1.74 -12.99
C ILE A 87 -13.81 -2.84 -13.70
N THR A 88 -14.74 -2.43 -14.52
CA THR A 88 -15.51 -3.35 -15.35
C THR A 88 -14.75 -3.62 -16.65
N ASP A 89 -14.47 -4.90 -16.83
CA ASP A 89 -14.21 -5.65 -18.05
C ASP A 89 -12.89 -5.56 -18.80
N ALA A 90 -12.23 -6.69 -18.73
CA ALA A 90 -11.32 -7.19 -19.73
C ALA A 90 -12.05 -7.45 -21.06
N THR A 91 -12.14 -6.46 -21.92
CA THR A 91 -12.30 -6.78 -23.33
C THR A 91 -11.04 -7.51 -23.79
N THR A 92 -11.21 -8.51 -24.67
CA THR A 92 -10.07 -9.21 -25.28
C THR A 92 -9.11 -8.18 -25.83
N ALA A 93 -7.85 -8.20 -25.40
CA ALA A 93 -6.87 -7.21 -25.86
C ALA A 93 -6.71 -7.32 -27.38
N GLU A 94 -7.00 -6.23 -28.10
CA GLU A 94 -6.90 -6.17 -29.58
C GLU A 94 -5.45 -6.10 -30.06
N ALA A 95 -4.49 -5.98 -29.14
CA ALA A 95 -3.06 -5.98 -29.44
C ALA A 95 -2.28 -6.63 -28.31
N SER A 96 -1.15 -7.27 -28.65
CA SER A 96 -0.14 -7.67 -27.67
C SER A 96 0.93 -6.61 -27.52
N VAL A 97 1.58 -6.53 -26.36
CA VAL A 97 2.75 -5.71 -26.09
C VAL A 97 3.78 -6.61 -25.42
N LEU A 98 4.95 -6.74 -26.02
CA LEU A 98 6.09 -7.50 -25.52
C LEU A 98 7.27 -6.55 -25.38
N ILE A 99 7.96 -6.65 -24.25
CA ILE A 99 9.15 -5.84 -23.97
C ILE A 99 10.34 -6.79 -23.83
N ASP A 100 11.29 -6.67 -24.72
CA ASP A 100 12.60 -7.30 -24.61
C ASP A 100 13.66 -6.22 -24.35
N HIS A 101 14.62 -6.47 -23.46
CA HIS A 101 15.62 -5.48 -23.10
C HIS A 101 16.90 -6.07 -22.58
N THR A 102 17.96 -5.28 -22.69
CA THR A 102 19.25 -5.54 -22.02
C THR A 102 19.67 -4.30 -21.23
N TYR A 103 20.20 -4.51 -20.05
CA TYR A 103 20.73 -3.45 -19.20
C TYR A 103 22.20 -3.71 -18.87
N ASN A 104 23.04 -2.73 -19.18
CA ASN A 104 24.46 -2.75 -18.81
C ASN A 104 24.65 -1.91 -17.54
N ALA A 105 25.02 -2.54 -16.43
CA ALA A 105 25.16 -1.89 -15.14
C ALA A 105 26.35 -0.92 -15.07
N GLU A 106 27.42 -1.17 -15.83
CA GLU A 106 28.62 -0.31 -15.83
C GLU A 106 28.36 1.01 -16.56
N THR A 107 27.74 0.93 -17.73
CA THR A 107 27.43 2.12 -18.56
C THR A 107 26.06 2.70 -18.24
N ARG A 108 25.24 1.99 -17.47
CA ARG A 108 23.82 2.29 -17.19
C ARG A 108 22.96 2.39 -18.45
N GLN A 109 23.44 1.82 -19.55
CA GLN A 109 22.72 1.79 -20.82
C GLN A 109 21.64 0.70 -20.79
N LEU A 110 20.46 1.08 -21.26
CA LEU A 110 19.28 0.23 -21.41
C LEU A 110 18.88 0.23 -22.88
N ASP A 111 18.94 -0.90 -23.55
CA ASP A 111 18.47 -1.11 -24.89
C ASP A 111 17.18 -1.91 -24.85
N ILE A 112 16.14 -1.43 -25.53
CA ILE A 112 14.77 -1.94 -25.44
C ILE A 112 14.24 -2.19 -26.83
N THR A 113 13.58 -3.33 -27.02
CA THR A 113 12.75 -3.61 -28.17
C THR A 113 11.32 -3.84 -27.71
N VAL A 114 10.39 -3.01 -28.14
CA VAL A 114 8.96 -3.23 -27.92
C VAL A 114 8.34 -3.73 -29.20
N SER A 115 7.65 -4.87 -29.13
CA SER A 115 7.01 -5.52 -30.27
C SER A 115 5.62 -6.04 -29.91
N GLY A 116 4.84 -6.39 -30.91
CA GLY A 116 3.54 -7.01 -30.67
C GLY A 116 2.79 -7.28 -31.98
N GLN A 117 1.61 -7.85 -31.79
CA GLN A 117 0.66 -8.13 -32.87
C GLN A 117 -0.65 -7.40 -32.60
N VAL A 118 -1.38 -7.07 -33.66
CA VAL A 118 -2.69 -6.42 -33.61
C VAL A 118 -3.73 -7.28 -34.32
N ALA A 119 -4.90 -7.40 -33.72
CA ALA A 119 -6.00 -8.19 -34.27
C ALA A 119 -6.65 -7.52 -35.51
N ASN A 120 -6.65 -6.17 -35.51
CA ASN A 120 -7.28 -5.42 -36.59
C ASN A 120 -6.37 -5.35 -37.81
N THR A 121 -6.76 -6.03 -38.91
CA THR A 121 -6.03 -6.09 -40.18
C THR A 121 -6.15 -4.81 -41.01
N ALA A 122 -7.14 -3.96 -40.75
CA ALA A 122 -7.40 -2.74 -41.51
C ALA A 122 -6.57 -1.55 -41.02
N THR A 123 -6.11 -1.58 -39.75
CA THR A 123 -5.32 -0.49 -39.16
C THR A 123 -3.84 -0.69 -39.45
N THR A 124 -3.23 0.28 -40.07
CA THR A 124 -1.82 0.23 -40.51
C THR A 124 -0.85 0.99 -39.58
N SER A 125 -1.36 1.68 -38.59
CA SER A 125 -0.54 2.46 -37.65
C SER A 125 -1.20 2.64 -36.32
N TYR A 126 -0.37 2.65 -35.26
CA TYR A 126 -0.73 2.94 -33.88
C TYR A 126 0.27 3.91 -33.25
N LEU A 127 0.00 4.36 -32.04
CA LEU A 127 0.95 5.09 -31.20
C LEU A 127 1.46 4.15 -30.10
N LEU A 128 2.78 4.02 -30.02
CA LEU A 128 3.48 3.27 -29.00
C LEU A 128 4.13 4.23 -28.01
N THR A 129 3.71 4.21 -26.76
CA THR A 129 4.37 4.96 -25.68
C THR A 129 5.24 4.02 -24.88
N VAL A 130 6.47 4.45 -24.62
CA VAL A 130 7.45 3.75 -23.80
C VAL A 130 8.01 4.73 -22.79
N LEU A 131 7.99 4.35 -21.51
CA LEU A 131 8.50 5.16 -20.41
C LEU A 131 9.22 4.31 -19.36
N ILE A 132 10.03 4.96 -18.55
CA ILE A 132 10.62 4.39 -17.34
C ILE A 132 9.86 4.94 -16.13
N LYS A 133 9.46 4.06 -15.22
CA LYS A 133 8.99 4.41 -13.88
C LYS A 133 9.96 3.90 -12.82
N GLU A 134 10.03 4.59 -11.70
CA GLU A 134 10.83 4.21 -10.53
C GLU A 134 9.95 4.15 -9.30
N ASN A 135 10.15 3.12 -8.50
CA ASN A 135 9.47 2.88 -7.23
C ASN A 135 10.38 3.20 -6.05
N GLY A 136 9.82 3.29 -4.85
CA GLY A 136 10.62 3.40 -3.63
C GLY A 136 11.26 4.77 -3.38
N ILE A 137 10.80 5.81 -4.05
CA ILE A 137 11.31 7.17 -3.86
C ILE A 137 10.71 7.76 -2.59
N ILE A 138 11.57 8.21 -1.67
CA ILE A 138 11.18 8.85 -0.42
C ILE A 138 11.49 10.33 -0.52
N SER A 139 10.48 11.17 -0.31
CA SER A 139 10.63 12.62 -0.25
C SER A 139 9.49 13.31 0.49
N ASN A 140 9.50 14.64 0.49
CA ASN A 140 8.43 15.43 1.09
C ASN A 140 7.10 15.23 0.33
N GLN A 141 5.99 15.28 1.07
CA GLN A 141 4.63 15.31 0.53
C GLN A 141 3.76 16.20 1.41
N ASN A 142 3.06 17.16 0.84
CA ASN A 142 2.03 17.91 1.56
C ASN A 142 0.82 17.02 1.83
N ASP A 143 0.18 17.25 2.97
CA ASP A 143 -0.96 16.45 3.41
C ASP A 143 -1.94 17.32 4.19
N ALA A 144 -3.23 17.28 3.79
CA ALA A 144 -4.26 18.08 4.40
C ALA A 144 -4.77 17.52 5.73
N TYR A 145 -4.63 16.19 5.93
CA TYR A 145 -5.32 15.51 7.02
C TYR A 145 -4.39 14.75 7.96
N PHE A 146 -3.51 13.89 7.44
CA PHE A 146 -2.67 13.04 8.29
C PHE A 146 -1.49 13.79 8.91
N ALA A 147 -0.98 14.79 8.20
CA ALA A 147 0.07 15.67 8.70
C ALA A 147 -0.49 16.97 9.31
N TRP A 148 -1.81 17.03 9.61
CA TRP A 148 -2.47 18.20 10.20
C TRP A 148 -2.21 19.50 9.44
N GLY A 149 -2.24 19.43 8.10
CA GLY A 149 -1.95 20.56 7.21
C GLY A 149 -0.47 20.89 7.07
N SER A 150 0.43 20.01 7.50
CA SER A 150 1.87 20.12 7.33
C SER A 150 2.38 19.22 6.19
N SER A 151 3.67 18.96 6.14
CA SER A 151 4.31 18.13 5.14
C SER A 151 4.96 16.91 5.78
N TRP A 152 4.80 15.76 5.13
CA TRP A 152 5.61 14.58 5.42
C TRP A 152 7.02 14.79 4.88
N LYS A 153 8.04 14.53 5.67
CA LYS A 153 9.44 14.60 5.21
C LYS A 153 9.90 13.33 4.52
N GLU A 154 9.30 12.22 4.86
CA GLU A 154 9.67 10.88 4.37
C GLU A 154 8.42 10.13 3.86
N PHE A 155 7.82 10.64 2.80
CA PHE A 155 6.72 9.99 2.11
C PHE A 155 7.26 9.07 1.03
N LEU A 156 6.75 7.83 0.97
CA LEU A 156 7.09 6.88 -0.07
C LEU A 156 6.21 7.12 -1.30
N HIS A 157 6.78 7.73 -2.33
CA HIS A 157 6.08 7.98 -3.59
C HIS A 157 6.07 6.72 -4.45
N PRO A 158 4.89 6.28 -4.92
CA PRO A 158 4.79 5.10 -5.75
C PRO A 158 4.99 5.42 -7.22
N ARG A 159 5.66 4.56 -7.93
CA ARG A 159 5.59 4.39 -9.38
C ARG A 159 5.73 5.68 -10.19
N ILE A 160 6.67 6.53 -9.78
CA ILE A 160 6.91 7.82 -10.44
C ILE A 160 7.40 7.60 -11.86
N SER A 161 6.77 8.24 -12.85
CA SER A 161 7.31 8.31 -14.21
C SER A 161 8.58 9.15 -14.23
N ARG A 162 9.67 8.60 -14.78
CA ARG A 162 11.00 9.22 -14.75
C ARG A 162 11.45 9.75 -16.09
N ALA A 163 11.11 9.06 -17.16
CA ALA A 163 11.41 9.50 -18.51
C ALA A 163 10.47 8.84 -19.51
N PHE A 164 10.05 9.59 -20.53
CA PHE A 164 9.50 9.03 -21.75
C PHE A 164 10.65 8.74 -22.71
N LEU A 165 10.69 7.52 -23.24
CA LEU A 165 11.64 7.10 -24.26
C LEU A 165 11.09 7.37 -25.67
N SER A 166 9.77 7.34 -25.78
CA SER A 166 9.00 7.82 -26.95
C SER A 166 8.57 9.26 -26.75
N ALA A 167 7.90 9.84 -27.73
CA ALA A 167 7.05 10.99 -27.46
C ALA A 167 6.04 10.65 -26.33
N ALA A 168 5.72 11.61 -25.47
CA ALA A 168 4.83 11.36 -24.32
C ALA A 168 3.45 10.80 -24.74
N THR A 169 2.93 11.23 -25.88
CA THR A 169 1.67 10.74 -26.45
C THR A 169 1.84 9.56 -27.42
N GLY A 170 3.03 8.99 -27.48
CA GLY A 170 3.40 7.84 -28.28
C GLY A 170 4.06 8.20 -29.62
N ASP A 171 4.97 7.35 -30.02
CA ASP A 171 5.58 7.36 -31.35
C ASP A 171 4.71 6.56 -32.31
N ARG A 172 4.59 7.05 -33.53
CA ARG A 172 3.90 6.28 -34.56
C ARG A 172 4.69 5.02 -34.90
N VAL A 173 4.02 3.87 -34.84
CA VAL A 173 4.51 2.58 -35.31
C VAL A 173 3.65 2.09 -36.48
N ASN A 174 4.29 1.61 -37.52
CA ASN A 174 3.62 1.01 -38.66
C ASN A 174 3.40 -0.49 -38.41
N VAL A 175 2.26 -0.98 -38.83
CA VAL A 175 1.89 -2.40 -38.74
C VAL A 175 2.11 -3.04 -40.10
N THR A 176 2.89 -4.10 -40.13
CA THR A 176 3.12 -4.93 -41.30
C THR A 176 2.83 -6.38 -40.96
N ASN A 177 1.97 -7.04 -41.72
CA ASN A 177 1.53 -8.40 -41.44
C ASN A 177 1.01 -8.56 -40.00
N GLN A 178 0.20 -7.62 -39.54
CA GLN A 178 -0.34 -7.55 -38.18
C GLN A 178 0.70 -7.42 -37.05
N ALA A 179 1.97 -7.16 -37.38
CA ALA A 179 3.04 -7.01 -36.40
C ALA A 179 3.62 -5.61 -36.40
N TYR A 180 4.09 -5.17 -35.25
CA TYR A 180 4.87 -3.95 -35.08
C TYR A 180 6.10 -4.20 -34.21
N SER A 181 7.13 -3.38 -34.40
CA SER A 181 8.32 -3.38 -33.55
C SER A 181 8.99 -2.02 -33.56
N LYS A 182 9.55 -1.61 -32.43
CA LYS A 182 10.35 -0.39 -32.31
C LYS A 182 11.40 -0.53 -31.21
N THR A 183 12.59 0.00 -31.45
CA THR A 183 13.71 -0.03 -30.51
C THR A 183 13.95 1.35 -29.90
N TYR A 184 14.47 1.34 -28.66
CA TYR A 184 14.87 2.51 -27.91
C TYR A 184 16.16 2.22 -27.15
N THR A 185 17.01 3.23 -27.02
CA THR A 185 18.20 3.19 -26.18
C THR A 185 18.15 4.36 -25.21
N TYR A 186 18.43 4.10 -23.95
CA TYR A 186 18.41 5.11 -22.91
C TYR A 186 19.52 4.86 -21.87
N THR A 187 20.18 5.92 -21.43
CA THR A 187 21.14 5.83 -20.32
C THR A 187 20.45 6.29 -19.04
N LEU A 188 20.31 5.37 -18.06
CA LEU A 188 19.66 5.68 -16.79
C LEU A 188 20.41 6.78 -16.04
N ASN A 189 19.67 7.74 -15.52
CA ASN A 189 20.21 8.77 -14.66
C ASN A 189 20.93 8.14 -13.45
N GLU A 190 22.10 8.65 -13.09
CA GLU A 190 22.94 8.12 -12.00
C GLU A 190 22.24 8.10 -10.63
N LYS A 191 21.23 8.98 -10.41
CA LYS A 191 20.48 9.09 -9.16
C LYS A 191 19.35 8.06 -9.04
N TRP A 192 19.04 7.33 -10.10
CA TRP A 192 17.98 6.32 -10.06
C TRP A 192 18.53 4.99 -9.58
N VAL A 193 17.68 4.23 -8.90
CA VAL A 193 18.00 2.87 -8.44
C VAL A 193 17.48 1.89 -9.49
N PRO A 194 18.36 1.28 -10.32
CA PRO A 194 17.91 0.44 -11.45
C PRO A 194 17.02 -0.73 -11.02
N GLU A 195 17.28 -1.31 -9.85
CA GLU A 195 16.53 -2.41 -9.26
C GLU A 195 15.08 -2.02 -8.92
N ASN A 196 14.83 -0.72 -8.78
CA ASN A 196 13.52 -0.13 -8.50
C ASN A 196 12.84 0.40 -9.75
N CYS A 197 13.45 0.24 -10.92
CA CYS A 197 12.95 0.77 -12.17
C CYS A 197 12.27 -0.31 -13.02
N CYS A 198 11.19 0.10 -13.70
CA CYS A 198 10.54 -0.69 -14.73
C CYS A 198 10.46 0.07 -16.04
N VAL A 199 10.57 -0.64 -17.15
CA VAL A 199 10.07 -0.19 -18.44
C VAL A 199 8.58 -0.46 -18.51
N VAL A 200 7.79 0.54 -18.90
CA VAL A 200 6.36 0.42 -19.19
C VAL A 200 6.15 0.77 -20.64
N ALA A 201 5.41 -0.07 -21.36
CA ALA A 201 5.03 0.18 -22.75
C ALA A 201 3.53 -0.03 -22.93
N TYR A 202 2.90 0.82 -23.73
CA TYR A 202 1.50 0.67 -24.09
C TYR A 202 1.19 1.21 -25.48
N ILE A 203 0.13 0.67 -26.08
CA ILE A 203 -0.29 0.98 -27.44
C ILE A 203 -1.68 1.59 -27.47
N THR A 204 -1.85 2.64 -28.28
CA THR A 204 -3.12 3.33 -28.50
C THR A 204 -3.39 3.52 -29.99
N PRO A 205 -4.66 3.74 -30.41
CA PRO A 205 -4.97 4.27 -31.72
C PRO A 205 -4.33 5.66 -31.91
N LEU A 206 -4.31 6.16 -33.14
CA LEU A 206 -3.81 7.51 -33.43
C LEU A 206 -4.58 8.63 -32.71
N THR A 207 -5.77 8.34 -32.21
CA THR A 207 -6.57 9.22 -31.35
C THR A 207 -6.05 9.33 -29.91
N LYS A 208 -4.97 8.60 -29.54
CA LYS A 208 -4.32 8.57 -28.22
C LYS A 208 -5.15 7.89 -27.10
N LYS A 209 -6.34 7.43 -27.41
CA LYS A 209 -7.25 6.72 -26.49
C LYS A 209 -8.25 5.84 -27.26
N PRO A 210 -8.72 4.72 -26.66
CA PRO A 210 -8.27 4.16 -25.39
C PRO A 210 -6.87 3.53 -25.47
N ILE A 211 -6.28 3.16 -24.33
CA ILE A 211 -5.12 2.27 -24.29
C ILE A 211 -5.63 0.86 -24.59
N ILE A 212 -5.10 0.24 -25.64
CA ILE A 212 -5.53 -1.08 -26.11
C ILE A 212 -4.92 -2.19 -25.24
N ASN A 213 -3.64 -2.07 -24.93
CA ASN A 213 -2.92 -2.97 -24.03
C ASN A 213 -1.66 -2.29 -23.50
N ALA A 214 -1.18 -2.79 -22.36
CA ALA A 214 0.03 -2.33 -21.71
C ALA A 214 0.83 -3.51 -21.16
N GLU A 215 2.15 -3.35 -21.04
CA GLU A 215 3.06 -4.28 -20.40
C GLU A 215 4.13 -3.53 -19.62
N GLN A 216 4.72 -4.19 -18.61
CA GLN A 216 5.87 -3.70 -17.88
C GLN A 216 6.86 -4.81 -17.56
N THR A 217 8.13 -4.44 -17.45
CA THR A 217 9.19 -5.34 -17.02
C THR A 217 10.20 -4.60 -16.14
N ALA A 218 10.76 -5.29 -15.15
CA ALA A 218 11.85 -4.74 -14.34
C ALA A 218 13.11 -4.57 -15.20
N ILE A 219 13.86 -3.48 -14.99
CA ILE A 219 15.09 -3.21 -15.76
C ILE A 219 16.20 -4.19 -15.40
N VAL A 220 16.35 -4.52 -14.12
CA VAL A 220 17.35 -5.49 -13.64
C VAL A 220 16.70 -6.86 -13.54
N ALA A 221 17.27 -7.84 -14.24
CA ALA A 221 16.77 -9.21 -14.25
C ALA A 221 16.73 -9.81 -12.83
N GLY A 222 15.67 -10.53 -12.53
CA GLY A 222 15.49 -11.16 -11.22
C GLY A 222 15.00 -10.23 -10.11
N THR A 223 14.77 -8.96 -10.40
CA THR A 223 14.13 -8.01 -9.48
C THR A 223 12.65 -7.83 -9.81
N THR A 224 11.93 -7.15 -8.93
CA THR A 224 10.52 -6.79 -9.15
C THR A 224 10.37 -5.36 -9.72
N GLY A 225 11.50 -4.67 -10.01
CA GLY A 225 11.47 -3.25 -10.38
C GLY A 225 10.90 -2.36 -9.29
N GLY A 226 11.08 -2.75 -8.03
CA GLY A 226 10.58 -2.02 -6.87
C GLY A 226 9.07 -2.19 -6.63
N GLU A 227 8.39 -3.10 -7.32
CA GLU A 227 6.95 -3.34 -7.09
C GLU A 227 6.64 -3.90 -5.70
N GLN A 228 7.65 -4.38 -4.96
CA GLN A 228 7.52 -4.74 -3.55
C GLN A 228 7.27 -3.53 -2.64
N PHE A 229 7.59 -2.31 -3.07
CA PHE A 229 7.26 -1.09 -2.36
C PHE A 229 5.77 -0.76 -2.53
N TYR A 230 4.94 -1.60 -1.98
CA TYR A 230 3.50 -1.48 -1.95
C TYR A 230 2.99 -1.44 -0.55
N PRO A 231 1.87 -0.85 -0.42
CA PRO A 231 1.34 0.40 -0.89
C PRO A 231 1.69 1.54 0.04
N LEU A 232 1.25 2.70 -0.37
CA LEU A 232 1.44 3.95 0.31
C LEU A 232 0.99 3.93 1.75
N GLY A 233 1.95 3.97 2.64
CA GLY A 233 1.73 4.36 4.00
C GLY A 233 2.22 5.78 4.19
N ILE A 234 1.40 6.56 4.80
CA ILE A 234 1.77 7.87 5.31
C ILE A 234 2.39 7.62 6.66
N THR A 235 3.70 7.83 6.80
CA THR A 235 4.35 7.77 8.09
C THR A 235 4.84 9.13 8.50
N PRO A 236 4.46 9.61 9.69
CA PRO A 236 5.20 10.68 10.31
C PRO A 236 6.61 10.17 10.61
N ASN A 237 7.63 10.80 10.03
CA ASN A 237 9.04 10.50 10.32
C ASN A 237 9.51 9.05 10.08
N GLY A 238 8.99 8.38 9.07
CA GLY A 238 9.40 7.03 8.71
C GLY A 238 8.69 5.92 9.49
N ALA A 239 8.82 4.65 9.03
CA ALA A 239 8.33 3.50 9.78
C ALA A 239 9.07 3.38 11.12
N PRO A 240 8.44 2.77 12.12
CA PRO A 240 9.13 2.51 13.38
C PRO A 240 10.41 1.74 13.09
N ASN A 241 11.54 2.28 13.55
CA ASN A 241 12.82 1.62 13.39
C ASN A 241 12.83 0.31 14.16
N ASN A 242 13.41 -0.73 13.57
CA ASN A 242 13.64 -2.03 14.21
C ASN A 242 12.37 -2.71 14.75
N THR A 243 11.31 -2.79 13.94
CA THR A 243 10.11 -3.57 14.30
C THR A 243 10.41 -5.04 14.55
N ASP A 244 11.50 -5.57 13.96
CA ASP A 244 12.02 -6.91 14.18
C ASP A 244 12.49 -7.15 15.63
N LYS A 245 12.75 -6.09 16.38
CA LYS A 245 13.15 -6.13 17.81
C LYS A 245 11.99 -5.90 18.77
N ILE A 246 10.80 -5.57 18.25
CA ILE A 246 9.65 -5.33 19.10
C ILE A 246 9.08 -6.68 19.56
N VAL A 247 9.13 -6.89 20.85
CA VAL A 247 8.48 -8.00 21.54
C VAL A 247 7.33 -7.43 22.35
N PHE A 248 6.16 -7.98 22.16
CA PHE A 248 4.99 -7.65 22.99
C PHE A 248 4.94 -8.59 24.20
N ASP A 249 4.62 -8.02 25.34
CA ASP A 249 4.67 -8.71 26.63
C ASP A 249 3.28 -9.02 27.17
N SER A 250 2.25 -8.35 26.63
CA SER A 250 0.88 -8.56 27.04
C SER A 250 -0.09 -8.55 25.85
N ILE A 251 -1.18 -9.30 26.01
CA ILE A 251 -2.23 -9.49 25.01
C ILE A 251 -3.61 -9.27 25.62
N VAL A 252 -4.48 -8.61 24.88
CA VAL A 252 -5.91 -8.49 25.15
C VAL A 252 -6.67 -8.96 23.93
N VAL A 253 -7.60 -9.87 24.09
CA VAL A 253 -8.48 -10.34 23.02
C VAL A 253 -9.91 -9.91 23.34
N ASN A 254 -10.52 -9.19 22.43
CA ASN A 254 -11.88 -8.67 22.57
C ASN A 254 -12.77 -9.14 21.41
N LYS A 255 -13.96 -9.67 21.73
CA LYS A 255 -14.98 -9.93 20.71
C LYS A 255 -15.64 -8.61 20.35
N LYS A 256 -15.33 -8.08 19.17
CA LYS A 256 -15.82 -6.79 18.68
C LYS A 256 -17.22 -6.92 18.09
N GLU A 257 -17.39 -7.95 17.25
CA GLU A 257 -18.62 -8.27 16.54
C GLU A 257 -18.77 -9.79 16.47
N ALA A 258 -19.90 -10.30 16.00
CA ALA A 258 -20.16 -11.74 15.94
C ALA A 258 -19.10 -12.51 15.09
N ASP A 259 -18.52 -11.84 14.12
CA ASP A 259 -17.53 -12.36 13.17
C ASP A 259 -16.16 -11.71 13.27
N LYS A 260 -15.90 -10.92 14.35
CA LYS A 260 -14.63 -10.19 14.52
C LYS A 260 -14.05 -10.28 15.92
N LEU A 261 -12.76 -10.54 15.99
CA LEU A 261 -11.93 -10.30 17.18
C LEU A 261 -11.05 -9.07 16.97
N GLU A 262 -10.87 -8.30 18.02
CA GLU A 262 -9.89 -7.24 18.11
C GLU A 262 -8.83 -7.61 19.16
N VAL A 263 -7.59 -7.74 18.70
CA VAL A 263 -6.47 -8.19 19.54
C VAL A 263 -5.51 -7.03 19.74
N TYR A 264 -5.24 -6.71 20.98
CA TYR A 264 -4.29 -5.67 21.39
C TYR A 264 -3.05 -6.33 21.97
N LEU A 265 -1.90 -5.99 21.43
CA LEU A 265 -0.59 -6.41 21.94
C LEU A 265 0.16 -5.18 22.42
N PHE A 266 0.70 -5.22 23.62
CA PHE A 266 1.46 -4.12 24.22
C PHE A 266 2.88 -4.57 24.54
N SER A 267 3.85 -3.66 24.33
CA SER A 267 5.25 -3.87 24.74
C SER A 267 5.53 -3.11 26.04
N GLU A 268 6.24 -3.70 26.96
CA GLU A 268 6.75 -3.00 28.16
C GLU A 268 7.98 -2.12 27.83
N THR A 269 8.62 -2.36 26.68
CA THR A 269 9.73 -1.53 26.23
C THR A 269 9.22 -0.17 25.76
N LEU A 270 9.63 0.90 26.43
CA LEU A 270 9.27 2.25 26.06
C LEU A 270 10.20 2.78 24.97
N VAL A 271 9.65 3.55 24.04
CA VAL A 271 10.38 4.27 23.00
C VAL A 271 10.44 5.75 23.36
N ASN A 272 11.64 6.32 23.43
CA ASN A 272 11.79 7.75 23.70
C ASN A 272 11.61 8.54 22.40
N HIS A 273 10.58 9.37 22.34
CA HIS A 273 10.32 10.27 21.24
C HIS A 273 10.69 11.69 21.63
N ALA A 274 11.46 12.38 20.76
CA ALA A 274 12.04 13.70 21.07
C ALA A 274 10.99 14.77 21.45
N GLN A 275 9.78 14.68 20.90
CA GLN A 275 8.70 15.65 21.14
C GLN A 275 7.71 15.21 22.21
N TYR A 276 7.43 13.90 22.32
CA TYR A 276 6.35 13.37 23.13
C TYR A 276 6.84 12.56 24.34
N GLY A 277 8.16 12.47 24.52
CA GLY A 277 8.73 11.70 25.64
C GLY A 277 8.63 10.19 25.42
N TYR A 278 8.42 9.45 26.50
CA TYR A 278 8.36 7.99 26.44
C TYR A 278 6.98 7.51 25.99
N LEU A 279 6.96 6.73 24.91
CA LEU A 279 5.76 6.14 24.33
C LEU A 279 5.83 4.61 24.39
N LYS A 280 4.67 3.98 24.50
CA LYS A 280 4.55 2.52 24.57
C LYS A 280 4.10 1.95 23.20
N PRO A 281 4.84 0.99 22.62
CA PRO A 281 4.40 0.28 21.43
C PRO A 281 3.13 -0.52 21.66
N MET A 282 2.20 -0.43 20.72
CA MET A 282 0.95 -1.19 20.71
C MET A 282 0.65 -1.68 19.29
N LEU A 283 0.29 -2.95 19.15
CA LEU A 283 -0.24 -3.51 17.91
C LEU A 283 -1.70 -3.86 18.09
N VAL A 284 -2.55 -3.37 17.22
CA VAL A 284 -3.96 -3.75 17.12
C VAL A 284 -4.11 -4.65 15.91
N LEU A 285 -4.76 -5.80 16.07
CA LEU A 285 -5.11 -6.71 14.98
C LEU A 285 -6.62 -6.91 14.98
N GLU A 286 -7.24 -6.71 13.83
CA GLU A 286 -8.64 -7.05 13.60
C GLU A 286 -8.70 -8.38 12.83
N ILE A 287 -9.23 -9.41 13.46
CA ILE A 287 -9.27 -10.78 12.92
C ILE A 287 -10.72 -11.13 12.59
N ASN A 288 -10.96 -11.49 11.34
CA ASN A 288 -12.27 -11.92 10.85
C ASN A 288 -12.47 -13.39 11.17
N THR A 289 -13.21 -13.68 12.24
CA THR A 289 -13.51 -15.05 12.69
C THR A 289 -14.76 -15.07 13.55
N THR A 290 -15.54 -16.14 13.41
CA THR A 290 -16.69 -16.42 14.28
C THR A 290 -16.28 -17.01 15.62
N SER A 291 -15.02 -17.45 15.77
CA SER A 291 -14.46 -17.93 17.04
C SER A 291 -14.44 -16.84 18.11
N ASP A 292 -14.65 -17.20 19.37
CA ASP A 292 -14.48 -16.33 20.52
C ASP A 292 -13.03 -16.30 21.04
N ALA A 293 -12.18 -17.18 20.52
CA ALA A 293 -10.77 -17.28 20.86
C ALA A 293 -9.89 -17.01 19.63
N LEU A 294 -8.66 -16.57 19.90
CA LEU A 294 -7.64 -16.38 18.89
C LEU A 294 -7.38 -17.70 18.14
N PRO A 295 -7.58 -17.76 16.82
CA PRO A 295 -7.34 -18.98 16.04
C PRO A 295 -5.87 -19.41 16.10
N VAL A 296 -5.62 -20.70 16.28
CA VAL A 296 -4.29 -21.31 16.16
C VAL A 296 -4.09 -21.66 14.69
N ASP A 297 -3.59 -20.72 13.91
CA ASP A 297 -3.45 -20.82 12.45
C ASP A 297 -2.46 -19.77 11.91
N THR A 298 -2.25 -19.81 10.61
CA THR A 298 -1.57 -18.76 9.87
C THR A 298 -2.56 -18.00 9.01
N LEU A 299 -2.82 -16.75 9.38
CA LEU A 299 -3.80 -15.87 8.73
C LEU A 299 -3.11 -14.86 7.83
N ASP A 300 -3.68 -14.60 6.67
CA ASP A 300 -3.21 -13.56 5.76
C ASP A 300 -3.76 -12.18 6.16
N ILE A 301 -2.94 -11.13 6.02
CA ILE A 301 -3.39 -9.74 6.16
C ILE A 301 -3.93 -9.30 4.79
N LEU A 302 -5.23 -9.04 4.72
CA LEU A 302 -5.96 -8.76 3.49
C LEU A 302 -6.80 -7.48 3.63
N ALA A 303 -7.06 -6.82 2.51
CA ALA A 303 -8.04 -5.73 2.48
C ALA A 303 -9.46 -6.30 2.61
N GLY A 304 -10.30 -5.59 3.39
CA GLY A 304 -11.70 -5.99 3.61
C GLY A 304 -11.89 -7.10 4.66
N ASN A 305 -13.17 -7.47 4.85
CA ASN A 305 -13.59 -8.44 5.87
C ASN A 305 -13.71 -9.83 5.24
N ILE A 306 -12.60 -10.53 5.12
CA ILE A 306 -12.54 -11.89 4.56
C ILE A 306 -12.44 -12.86 5.74
N GLU A 307 -13.33 -13.84 5.80
CA GLU A 307 -13.35 -14.85 6.87
C GLU A 307 -11.99 -15.58 6.98
N ASN A 308 -11.55 -15.82 8.21
CA ASN A 308 -10.25 -16.40 8.54
C ASN A 308 -9.05 -15.61 8.01
N SER A 309 -9.16 -14.30 8.04
CA SER A 309 -8.08 -13.37 7.68
C SER A 309 -7.94 -12.26 8.71
N ILE A 310 -6.92 -11.44 8.52
CA ILE A 310 -6.69 -10.20 9.26
C ILE A 310 -7.04 -9.03 8.36
N THR A 311 -7.90 -8.15 8.84
CA THR A 311 -8.21 -6.91 8.12
C THR A 311 -6.99 -6.01 8.08
N ALA A 312 -6.49 -5.69 6.90
CA ALA A 312 -5.44 -4.68 6.72
C ALA A 312 -5.87 -3.33 7.30
N GLY A 313 -4.92 -2.54 7.77
CA GLY A 313 -5.21 -1.23 8.34
C GLY A 313 -5.80 -0.28 7.31
N TYR A 314 -6.82 0.46 7.67
CA TYR A 314 -7.45 1.48 6.83
C TYR A 314 -7.65 2.79 7.60
N PHE A 315 -7.95 3.84 6.89
CA PHE A 315 -8.38 5.10 7.48
C PHE A 315 -9.83 5.37 7.04
N ASP A 316 -10.70 5.51 8.02
CA ASP A 316 -12.09 5.86 7.78
C ASP A 316 -12.23 7.39 7.72
N MET A 317 -12.59 7.88 6.56
CA MET A 317 -12.73 9.30 6.29
C MET A 317 -14.02 9.91 6.87
N GLN A 318 -15.03 9.09 7.12
CA GLN A 318 -16.29 9.59 7.70
C GLN A 318 -16.13 9.86 9.20
N THR A 319 -15.42 8.95 9.88
CA THR A 319 -15.15 9.06 11.31
C THR A 319 -13.81 9.72 11.61
N MET A 320 -12.99 10.00 10.60
CA MET A 320 -11.62 10.52 10.71
C MET A 320 -10.77 9.67 11.65
N SER A 321 -10.92 8.35 11.58
CA SER A 321 -10.23 7.40 12.46
C SER A 321 -9.57 6.25 11.71
N TYR A 322 -8.57 5.65 12.37
CA TYR A 322 -7.93 4.43 11.87
C TYR A 322 -8.71 3.20 12.30
N GLY A 323 -8.90 2.28 11.37
CA GLY A 323 -9.51 0.98 11.59
C GLY A 323 -8.66 -0.15 11.04
N GLY A 324 -9.09 -1.39 11.25
CA GLY A 324 -8.33 -2.58 10.90
C GLY A 324 -7.06 -2.73 11.72
N SER A 325 -6.06 -3.41 11.17
CA SER A 325 -4.83 -3.73 11.89
C SER A 325 -3.78 -2.64 11.75
N CYS A 326 -3.36 -2.09 12.89
CA CYS A 326 -2.46 -0.96 12.97
C CYS A 326 -1.44 -1.13 14.09
N TYR A 327 -0.22 -0.63 13.85
CA TYR A 327 0.78 -0.45 14.89
C TYR A 327 0.74 1.00 15.37
N HIS A 328 0.82 1.21 16.67
CA HIS A 328 0.72 2.52 17.32
C HIS A 328 1.82 2.77 18.32
N TYR A 329 2.10 4.04 18.59
CA TYR A 329 2.66 4.46 19.86
C TYR A 329 1.56 5.11 20.70
N VAL A 330 1.49 4.73 21.98
CA VAL A 330 0.49 5.24 22.92
C VAL A 330 1.16 5.87 24.14
N ASP A 331 0.46 6.80 24.77
CA ASP A 331 0.91 7.38 26.04
C ASP A 331 0.79 6.34 27.15
N PRO A 332 1.90 5.96 27.82
CA PRO A 332 1.86 4.99 28.89
C PRO A 332 1.09 5.48 30.14
N VAL A 333 1.04 6.79 30.38
CA VAL A 333 0.31 7.39 31.51
C VAL A 333 -1.19 7.36 31.24
N ALA A 334 -1.61 7.75 30.03
CA ALA A 334 -3.00 7.66 29.60
C ALA A 334 -3.47 6.20 29.61
N LEU A 335 -2.63 5.26 29.15
CA LEU A 335 -2.94 3.84 29.16
C LEU A 335 -3.14 3.28 30.56
N GLN A 336 -2.33 3.70 31.56
CA GLN A 336 -2.52 3.35 32.96
C GLN A 336 -3.84 3.88 33.53
N ALA A 337 -4.30 5.02 33.04
CA ALA A 337 -5.62 5.57 33.37
C ALA A 337 -6.78 4.92 32.61
N GLY A 338 -6.51 3.89 31.78
CA GLY A 338 -7.49 3.19 30.97
C GLY A 338 -7.88 3.92 29.69
N VAL A 339 -7.08 4.89 29.26
CA VAL A 339 -7.31 5.66 28.03
C VAL A 339 -6.26 5.26 26.99
N ILE A 340 -6.69 4.93 25.76
CA ILE A 340 -5.78 4.69 24.65
C ILE A 340 -5.62 6.00 23.89
N ASP A 341 -4.58 6.75 24.23
CA ASP A 341 -4.17 7.96 23.52
C ASP A 341 -3.07 7.60 22.51
N ARG A 342 -3.40 7.72 21.21
CA ARG A 342 -2.56 7.26 20.11
C ARG A 342 -1.81 8.45 19.51
N TYR A 343 -0.48 8.40 19.54
CA TYR A 343 0.36 9.47 18.99
C TYR A 343 0.74 9.24 17.54
N PHE A 344 1.01 7.98 17.17
CA PHE A 344 1.39 7.60 15.81
C PHE A 344 0.68 6.33 15.41
N THR A 345 0.36 6.21 14.12
CA THR A 345 -0.32 5.04 13.58
C THR A 345 0.32 4.62 12.26
N TRP A 346 0.72 3.36 12.19
CA TRP A 346 1.20 2.72 10.97
C TRP A 346 0.26 1.58 10.63
N ARG A 347 -0.40 1.69 9.48
CA ARG A 347 -1.34 0.68 9.02
C ARG A 347 -0.59 -0.52 8.47
N LEU A 348 -0.97 -1.73 8.90
CA LEU A 348 -0.51 -2.97 8.31
C LEU A 348 -1.19 -3.14 6.96
N ASN A 349 -0.43 -3.57 5.96
CA ASN A 349 -0.96 -3.70 4.61
C ASN A 349 -1.03 -5.15 4.14
N LYS A 350 0.10 -5.79 4.05
CA LYS A 350 0.24 -7.17 3.59
C LYS A 350 1.13 -7.96 4.54
N GLY A 351 0.87 -9.23 4.65
CA GLY A 351 1.70 -10.12 5.48
C GLY A 351 0.91 -11.28 6.01
N LYS A 352 1.48 -11.87 7.04
CA LYS A 352 0.90 -13.03 7.72
C LYS A 352 1.00 -12.87 9.22
N LEU A 353 0.02 -13.43 9.90
CA LEU A 353 0.04 -13.68 11.33
C LEU A 353 0.04 -15.18 11.56
N ALA A 354 1.00 -15.70 12.29
CA ALA A 354 1.01 -17.07 12.75
C ALA A 354 0.75 -17.10 14.27
N VAL A 355 -0.18 -17.93 14.70
CA VAL A 355 -0.46 -18.22 16.10
C VAL A 355 -0.21 -19.70 16.33
N ASP A 356 0.72 -20.03 17.23
CA ASP A 356 1.01 -21.43 17.55
C ASP A 356 0.10 -22.00 18.65
N ALA A 357 0.18 -23.31 18.87
CA ALA A 357 -0.61 -24.02 19.89
C ALA A 357 -0.32 -23.55 21.32
N GLN A 358 0.79 -22.89 21.55
CA GLN A 358 1.17 -22.31 22.84
C GLN A 358 0.61 -20.89 23.01
N GLY A 359 0.05 -20.29 21.96
CA GLY A 359 -0.49 -18.94 21.93
C GLY A 359 0.58 -17.86 21.70
N ASN A 360 1.76 -18.25 21.21
CA ASN A 360 2.73 -17.28 20.72
C ASN A 360 2.27 -16.72 19.36
N ILE A 361 2.60 -15.47 19.12
CA ILE A 361 2.22 -14.77 17.88
C ILE A 361 3.48 -14.27 17.18
N LEU A 362 3.56 -14.54 15.88
CA LEU A 362 4.51 -13.93 14.98
C LEU A 362 3.73 -13.26 13.85
N THR A 363 3.90 -11.96 13.69
CA THR A 363 3.38 -11.26 12.52
C THR A 363 4.53 -10.62 11.73
N ALA A 364 4.49 -10.79 10.42
CA ALA A 364 5.48 -10.26 9.51
C ALA A 364 4.82 -9.82 8.21
N GLY A 365 5.29 -8.72 7.67
CA GLY A 365 4.73 -8.16 6.44
C GLY A 365 5.25 -6.77 6.14
N ASN A 366 4.41 -5.98 5.50
CA ASN A 366 4.72 -4.60 5.13
C ASN A 366 3.66 -3.65 5.68
N PHE A 367 4.11 -2.51 6.17
CA PHE A 367 3.25 -1.36 6.35
C PHE A 367 2.86 -0.76 4.99
N TYR A 368 1.86 0.11 4.99
CA TYR A 368 1.46 0.85 3.80
C TYR A 368 2.57 1.74 3.19
N ASN A 369 3.60 2.08 3.93
CA ASN A 369 4.79 2.78 3.40
C ASN A 369 5.83 1.86 2.77
N GLY A 370 5.52 0.59 2.60
CA GLY A 370 6.40 -0.42 2.02
C GLY A 370 7.49 -0.96 2.95
N LYS A 371 7.70 -0.36 4.12
CA LYS A 371 8.69 -0.88 5.08
C LYS A 371 8.23 -2.19 5.69
N HIS A 372 9.16 -3.13 5.82
CA HIS A 372 8.92 -4.41 6.45
C HIS A 372 8.75 -4.27 7.96
N PHE A 373 7.90 -5.12 8.51
CA PHE A 373 7.83 -5.35 9.95
C PHE A 373 7.95 -6.84 10.26
N THR A 374 8.49 -7.12 11.43
CA THR A 374 8.42 -8.43 12.10
C THR A 374 8.20 -8.16 13.57
N MET A 375 7.08 -8.59 14.10
CA MET A 375 6.69 -8.36 15.49
C MET A 375 6.27 -9.69 16.09
N ARG A 376 6.54 -9.86 17.38
CA ARG A 376 6.25 -11.11 18.08
C ARG A 376 5.70 -10.88 19.47
N TYR A 377 4.83 -11.77 19.86
CA TYR A 377 4.39 -11.94 21.23
C TYR A 377 4.75 -13.36 21.66
N ASN A 378 5.52 -13.47 22.76
CA ASN A 378 5.81 -14.74 23.37
C ASN A 378 4.93 -14.85 24.63
N ARG A 379 4.02 -15.82 24.62
CA ARG A 379 3.16 -16.06 25.78
C ARG A 379 4.03 -16.39 26.99
N PRO A 380 3.89 -15.67 28.11
CA PRO A 380 4.62 -16.02 29.31
C PRO A 380 4.28 -17.43 29.77
N THR A 381 5.27 -18.30 29.91
CA THR A 381 5.10 -19.62 30.50
C THR A 381 5.00 -19.45 32.02
N THR A 382 3.82 -19.61 32.58
CA THR A 382 3.66 -19.68 34.01
C THR A 382 3.93 -21.11 34.49
N ALA A 383 4.51 -21.27 35.69
CA ALA A 383 4.81 -22.60 36.27
C ALA A 383 3.55 -23.48 36.43
N LEU A 384 2.36 -22.92 36.25
CA LEU A 384 1.05 -23.59 36.32
C LEU A 384 0.61 -24.16 34.95
N ASP A 385 1.15 -23.71 33.82
CA ASP A 385 0.80 -24.23 32.50
C ASP A 385 1.23 -25.68 32.27
N ASN A 386 2.10 -26.20 33.13
CA ASN A 386 2.57 -27.59 33.09
C ASN A 386 1.71 -28.59 33.91
N VAL A 387 0.64 -28.15 34.57
CA VAL A 387 -0.06 -28.99 35.54
C VAL A 387 -1.53 -29.22 35.24
N PHE A 388 -2.22 -28.37 34.47
CA PHE A 388 -3.66 -28.54 34.26
C PHE A 388 -4.12 -28.11 32.86
N ALA A 389 -5.07 -28.88 32.30
CA ALA A 389 -5.87 -28.54 31.10
C ALA A 389 -6.61 -27.19 31.29
N PRO A 390 -7.10 -26.55 30.24
CA PRO A 390 -7.33 -25.11 30.09
C PRO A 390 -8.13 -24.55 31.28
N GLN A 391 -7.45 -23.85 32.18
CA GLN A 391 -8.12 -23.00 33.16
C GLN A 391 -8.42 -21.65 32.53
N GLN A 392 -9.59 -21.14 32.85
CA GLN A 392 -10.10 -19.86 32.39
C GLN A 392 -9.06 -18.74 32.52
N GLN A 393 -8.65 -18.23 31.37
CA GLN A 393 -7.73 -17.09 31.31
C GLN A 393 -8.44 -15.82 31.84
N SER A 394 -7.69 -14.98 32.53
CA SER A 394 -8.15 -13.63 32.80
C SER A 394 -8.24 -12.90 31.44
N ILE A 395 -9.43 -12.49 31.10
CA ILE A 395 -9.70 -11.74 29.84
C ILE A 395 -9.49 -10.27 30.14
N LYS A 396 -8.64 -9.62 29.36
CA LYS A 396 -8.49 -8.17 29.38
C LYS A 396 -9.19 -7.62 28.13
N TYR A 397 -10.06 -6.66 28.26
CA TYR A 397 -10.78 -6.04 27.16
C TYR A 397 -10.94 -4.54 27.38
N ILE A 398 -11.24 -3.83 26.31
CA ILE A 398 -11.49 -2.39 26.35
C ILE A 398 -12.99 -2.16 26.20
N GLN A 399 -13.57 -1.47 27.17
CA GLN A 399 -14.95 -1.03 27.15
C GLN A 399 -14.99 0.46 27.46
N ASP A 400 -15.66 1.25 26.62
CA ASP A 400 -15.77 2.70 26.73
C ASP A 400 -14.42 3.41 26.87
N GLY A 401 -13.40 2.94 26.13
CA GLY A 401 -12.04 3.47 26.15
C GLY A 401 -11.22 3.10 27.40
N LYS A 402 -11.74 2.27 28.29
CA LYS A 402 -11.05 1.81 29.51
C LYS A 402 -10.64 0.36 29.39
N LEU A 403 -9.42 0.05 29.83
CA LEU A 403 -8.93 -1.34 29.93
C LEU A 403 -9.55 -2.01 31.17
N ILE A 404 -10.28 -3.08 30.95
CA ILE A 404 -10.93 -3.90 31.99
C ILE A 404 -10.29 -5.29 32.01
N ILE A 405 -10.03 -5.79 33.19
CA ILE A 405 -9.53 -7.15 33.43
C ILE A 405 -10.66 -7.98 34.00
N ARG A 406 -11.16 -8.98 33.25
CA ARG A 406 -12.12 -9.96 33.77
C ARG A 406 -11.39 -11.22 34.21
N ASN A 407 -11.52 -11.56 35.48
CA ASN A 407 -10.96 -12.78 36.07
C ASN A 407 -12.06 -13.52 36.83
N ASN A 408 -12.31 -14.79 36.48
CA ASN A 408 -13.35 -15.62 37.09
C ASN A 408 -14.74 -14.94 37.16
N GLY A 409 -15.12 -14.21 36.09
CA GLY A 409 -16.42 -13.54 36.02
C GLY A 409 -16.51 -12.20 36.77
N ALA A 410 -15.48 -11.79 37.47
CA ALA A 410 -15.38 -10.48 38.11
C ALA A 410 -14.51 -9.55 37.24
N GLU A 411 -14.91 -8.27 37.17
CA GLU A 411 -14.21 -7.25 36.40
C GLU A 411 -13.39 -6.35 37.32
N TYR A 412 -12.22 -5.97 36.84
CA TYR A 412 -11.27 -5.15 37.59
C TYR A 412 -10.72 -4.07 36.65
N ASP A 413 -10.41 -2.91 37.20
CA ASP A 413 -9.64 -1.89 36.50
C ASP A 413 -8.14 -2.26 36.38
N VAL A 414 -7.38 -1.42 35.70
CA VAL A 414 -5.93 -1.62 35.44
C VAL A 414 -5.07 -1.63 36.69
N VAL A 415 -5.58 -1.12 37.82
CA VAL A 415 -4.90 -1.14 39.13
C VAL A 415 -5.41 -2.26 40.03
N GLY A 416 -6.25 -3.16 39.52
CA GLY A 416 -6.78 -4.32 40.23
C GLY A 416 -7.97 -4.03 41.15
N LYS A 417 -8.60 -2.85 41.02
CA LYS A 417 -9.82 -2.52 41.75
C LYS A 417 -11.01 -3.17 41.03
N LYS A 418 -11.81 -3.91 41.77
CA LYS A 418 -13.05 -4.54 41.29
C LYS A 418 -14.05 -3.46 40.87
N LEU A 419 -14.61 -3.60 39.66
CA LEU A 419 -15.62 -2.74 39.08
C LEU A 419 -17.03 -3.18 39.48
#